data_e738cee262433dafb537bd12ce80207e
#
_entry.id   e738cee262433dafb537bd12ce80207e
#
_cell.length_a   1.000
_cell.length_b   1.000
_cell.length_c   1.000
_cell.angle_alpha   90.00
_cell.angle_beta   90.00
_cell.angle_gamma   90.00
#
_symmetry.space_group_name_H-M   'P 1'
#
loop_
_entity.id
_entity.type
_entity.pdbx_description
1 polymer ?
#
loop_
_entity_poly.entity_id
_entity_poly.type
_entity_poly.pdbx_seq_one_letter_code
_entity_poly.pdbx_strand_id
1 'polypeptide(L)'
;MASLSQQASVKPDRLFYTAAGAIFLVLTVLGFQHYIFEGKHFNGTPIHPLILATVVAHSSSIFAWYVLFFVQSLLISTQNRRLHMKLGRSVLVIASMIALTGPLVATSSVRLDPSGVFDWPGRQFLLIMYAEIALYVVFVAIGVFNRKRPRIHRPMMLLACLAILSGATARIPLINSIFGLHTWMALFGPVISLGALLLLARLAMTRRVDREFAAAYAAFVVVTVVASRLAVTSVWVSWAGTILKH
;
A
#
# COMPACT_ATOMS: atom_id res chain seq x y z
N MET A 1 36.34 -16.96 -14.80
CA MET A 1 36.33 -15.83 -13.84
C MET A 1 34.99 -15.01 -13.80
N ALA A 2 34.10 -15.19 -14.74
CA ALA A 2 32.80 -14.43 -14.76
C ALA A 2 31.70 -14.93 -13.77
N SER A 3 31.88 -16.11 -13.16
CA SER A 3 30.82 -16.71 -12.32
C SER A 3 30.76 -16.19 -10.87
N LEU A 4 31.87 -15.78 -10.31
CA LEU A 4 31.94 -15.34 -8.90
C LEU A 4 31.41 -13.93 -8.69
N SER A 5 31.53 -13.03 -9.66
CA SER A 5 30.98 -11.67 -9.57
C SER A 5 29.45 -11.64 -9.72
N GLN A 6 28.86 -12.57 -10.49
CA GLN A 6 27.39 -12.70 -10.61
C GLN A 6 26.73 -13.28 -9.37
N GLN A 7 27.38 -14.20 -8.65
CA GLN A 7 26.84 -14.75 -7.42
C GLN A 7 26.85 -13.76 -6.25
N ALA A 8 27.85 -12.90 -6.14
CA ALA A 8 27.91 -11.86 -5.10
C ALA A 8 26.83 -10.78 -5.26
N SER A 9 26.42 -10.45 -6.50
CA SER A 9 25.40 -9.43 -6.76
C SER A 9 23.96 -9.88 -6.48
N VAL A 10 23.72 -11.17 -6.41
CA VAL A 10 22.37 -11.74 -6.22
C VAL A 10 21.91 -11.69 -4.75
N LYS A 11 22.84 -11.79 -3.79
CA LYS A 11 22.52 -11.79 -2.34
C LYS A 11 21.93 -10.45 -1.84
N PRO A 12 22.55 -9.29 -2.10
CA PRO A 12 22.00 -8.00 -1.67
C PRO A 12 20.60 -7.74 -2.24
N ASP A 13 20.39 -8.08 -3.50
CA ASP A 13 19.12 -7.91 -4.20
C ASP A 13 17.95 -8.68 -3.55
N ARG A 14 18.22 -9.87 -3.04
CA ARG A 14 17.21 -10.68 -2.35
C ARG A 14 16.87 -10.14 -0.97
N LEU A 15 17.86 -9.66 -0.22
CA LEU A 15 17.66 -9.09 1.10
C LEU A 15 16.89 -7.78 1.04
N PHE A 16 17.05 -6.97 0.00
CA PHE A 16 16.35 -5.71 -0.18
C PHE A 16 14.83 -5.86 -0.08
N TYR A 17 14.24 -6.77 -0.86
CA TYR A 17 12.78 -6.97 -0.84
C TYR A 17 12.28 -7.60 0.46
N THR A 18 13.08 -8.43 1.10
CA THR A 18 12.75 -9.01 2.42
C THR A 18 12.77 -7.93 3.50
N ALA A 19 13.78 -7.07 3.51
CA ALA A 19 13.86 -5.95 4.44
C ALA A 19 12.71 -4.95 4.22
N ALA A 20 12.39 -4.60 2.96
CA ALA A 20 11.25 -3.75 2.66
C ALA A 20 9.94 -4.38 3.14
N GLY A 21 9.75 -5.69 2.93
CA GLY A 21 8.58 -6.42 3.42
C GLY A 21 8.45 -6.42 4.94
N ALA A 22 9.57 -6.57 5.65
CA ALA A 22 9.59 -6.47 7.11
C ALA A 22 9.22 -5.06 7.58
N ILE A 23 9.77 -4.01 6.96
CA ILE A 23 9.43 -2.61 7.27
C ILE A 23 7.94 -2.37 7.04
N PHE A 24 7.37 -2.77 5.90
CA PHE A 24 5.95 -2.59 5.62
C PHE A 24 5.06 -3.32 6.63
N LEU A 25 5.43 -4.54 7.00
CA LEU A 25 4.68 -5.31 7.99
C LEU A 25 4.71 -4.63 9.36
N VAL A 26 5.87 -4.16 9.81
CA VAL A 26 6.02 -3.43 11.08
C VAL A 26 5.18 -2.15 11.05
N LEU A 27 5.28 -1.34 9.99
CA LEU A 27 4.49 -0.12 9.86
C LEU A 27 2.99 -0.41 9.86
N THR A 28 2.56 -1.52 9.24
CA THR A 28 1.15 -1.94 9.24
C THR A 28 0.67 -2.31 10.63
N VAL A 29 1.46 -3.09 11.38
CA VAL A 29 1.12 -3.45 12.78
C VAL A 29 1.05 -2.21 13.66
N LEU A 30 2.04 -1.32 13.59
CA LEU A 30 2.06 -0.09 14.37
C LEU A 30 0.90 0.86 14.01
N GLY A 31 0.58 1.00 12.74
CA GLY A 31 -0.50 1.88 12.29
C GLY A 31 -1.89 1.36 12.60
N PHE A 32 -2.07 0.05 12.61
CA PHE A 32 -3.37 -0.58 12.85
C PHE A 32 -3.47 -1.28 14.21
N GLN A 33 -2.58 -1.00 15.17
CA GLN A 33 -2.56 -1.65 16.48
C GLN A 33 -3.92 -1.54 17.21
N HIS A 34 -4.59 -0.39 17.20
CA HIS A 34 -5.90 -0.22 17.83
C HIS A 34 -6.98 -1.08 17.19
N TYR A 35 -6.95 -1.27 15.86
CA TYR A 35 -7.87 -2.18 15.18
C TYR A 35 -7.56 -3.65 15.49
N ILE A 36 -6.28 -4.00 15.54
CA ILE A 36 -5.83 -5.39 15.70
C ILE A 36 -6.05 -5.88 17.14
N PHE A 37 -5.68 -5.05 18.13
CA PHE A 37 -5.65 -5.47 19.54
C PHE A 37 -6.86 -5.00 20.35
N GLU A 38 -7.52 -3.92 19.94
CA GLU A 38 -8.60 -3.30 20.71
C GLU A 38 -9.95 -3.34 19.99
N GLY A 39 -9.99 -3.63 18.69
CA GLY A 39 -11.21 -3.60 17.87
C GLY A 39 -11.84 -2.21 17.75
N LYS A 40 -11.01 -1.15 17.83
CA LYS A 40 -11.45 0.25 17.82
C LYS A 40 -10.79 1.03 16.68
N HIS A 41 -11.38 2.17 16.34
CA HIS A 41 -10.71 3.17 15.50
C HIS A 41 -9.48 3.74 16.20
N PHE A 42 -8.56 4.35 15.43
CA PHE A 42 -7.34 4.96 15.97
C PHE A 42 -7.59 6.09 16.99
N ASN A 43 -8.79 6.72 16.96
CA ASN A 43 -9.24 7.71 17.93
C ASN A 43 -9.93 7.08 19.17
N GLY A 44 -9.89 5.76 19.31
CA GLY A 44 -10.48 5.03 20.44
C GLY A 44 -11.99 4.78 20.34
N THR A 45 -12.67 5.27 19.29
CA THR A 45 -14.12 5.04 19.12
C THR A 45 -14.41 3.63 18.62
N PRO A 46 -15.52 3.00 19.02
CA PRO A 46 -15.94 1.70 18.50
C PRO A 46 -16.22 1.75 16.99
N ILE A 47 -15.90 0.66 16.30
CA ILE A 47 -16.27 0.51 14.88
C ILE A 47 -17.78 0.35 14.80
N HIS A 48 -18.43 1.11 13.92
CA HIS A 48 -19.88 1.06 13.77
C HIS A 48 -20.35 -0.36 13.34
N PRO A 49 -21.36 -0.95 14.02
CA PRO A 49 -21.77 -2.34 13.77
C PRO A 49 -22.14 -2.65 12.32
N LEU A 50 -22.73 -1.70 11.60
CA LEU A 50 -23.13 -1.87 10.19
C LEU A 50 -21.96 -2.13 9.24
N ILE A 51 -20.77 -1.64 9.56
CA ILE A 51 -19.57 -1.80 8.70
C ILE A 51 -18.54 -2.74 9.30
N LEU A 52 -18.76 -3.25 10.52
CA LEU A 52 -17.78 -4.05 11.24
C LEU A 52 -17.29 -5.25 10.42
N ALA A 53 -18.20 -6.01 9.83
CA ALA A 53 -17.84 -7.19 9.03
C ALA A 53 -16.98 -6.83 7.82
N THR A 54 -17.33 -5.74 7.12
CA THR A 54 -16.58 -5.26 5.93
C THR A 54 -15.21 -4.71 6.34
N VAL A 55 -15.13 -3.97 7.43
CA VAL A 55 -13.86 -3.45 7.99
C VAL A 55 -12.95 -4.60 8.40
N VAL A 56 -13.48 -5.61 9.11
CA VAL A 56 -12.71 -6.81 9.51
C VAL A 56 -12.20 -7.56 8.29
N ALA A 57 -13.06 -7.81 7.29
CA ALA A 57 -12.67 -8.50 6.06
C ALA A 57 -11.58 -7.73 5.30
N HIS A 58 -11.71 -6.40 5.19
CA HIS A 58 -10.74 -5.55 4.52
C HIS A 58 -9.40 -5.50 5.26
N SER A 59 -9.42 -5.20 6.56
CA SER A 59 -8.20 -5.08 7.36
C SER A 59 -7.44 -6.41 7.46
N SER A 60 -8.15 -7.53 7.61
CA SER A 60 -7.55 -8.88 7.57
C SER A 60 -6.91 -9.18 6.22
N SER A 61 -7.53 -8.76 5.12
CA SER A 61 -6.97 -8.94 3.77
C SER A 61 -5.72 -8.09 3.56
N ILE A 62 -5.71 -6.84 4.03
CA ILE A 62 -4.52 -5.97 4.00
C ILE A 62 -3.39 -6.58 4.84
N PHE A 63 -3.67 -7.02 6.04
CA PHE A 63 -2.68 -7.66 6.90
C PHE A 63 -2.10 -8.92 6.25
N ALA A 64 -2.97 -9.80 5.73
CA ALA A 64 -2.56 -10.99 4.99
C ALA A 64 -1.71 -10.65 3.76
N TRP A 65 -1.98 -9.54 3.06
CA TRP A 65 -1.17 -9.05 1.95
C TRP A 65 0.27 -8.73 2.37
N TYR A 66 0.47 -7.99 3.45
CA TYR A 66 1.81 -7.65 3.92
C TYR A 66 2.57 -8.85 4.46
N VAL A 67 1.90 -9.74 5.19
CA VAL A 67 2.47 -11.04 5.60
C VAL A 67 2.87 -11.85 4.38
N LEU A 68 1.98 -11.95 3.38
CA LEU A 68 2.28 -12.69 2.15
C LEU A 68 3.47 -12.08 1.40
N PHE A 69 3.52 -10.76 1.24
CA PHE A 69 4.65 -10.09 0.58
C PHE A 69 5.97 -10.35 1.31
N PHE A 70 5.99 -10.24 2.64
CA PHE A 70 7.17 -10.56 3.45
C PHE A 70 7.60 -12.01 3.28
N VAL A 71 6.68 -12.96 3.45
CA VAL A 71 6.95 -14.40 3.30
C VAL A 71 7.42 -14.73 1.88
N GLN A 72 6.79 -14.16 0.85
CA GLN A 72 7.17 -14.37 -0.54
C GLN A 72 8.59 -13.86 -0.84
N SER A 73 8.97 -12.71 -0.31
CA SER A 73 10.31 -12.16 -0.46
C SER A 73 11.35 -12.99 0.31
N LEU A 74 10.99 -13.48 1.51
CA LEU A 74 11.82 -14.36 2.32
C LEU A 74 12.06 -15.71 1.62
N LEU A 75 11.02 -16.30 1.01
CA LEU A 75 11.16 -17.54 0.25
C LEU A 75 12.10 -17.40 -0.94
N ILE A 76 12.13 -16.25 -1.60
CA ILE A 76 13.09 -15.97 -2.66
C ILE A 76 14.49 -15.77 -2.09
N SER A 77 14.65 -15.10 -0.95
CA SER A 77 15.95 -14.91 -0.31
C SER A 77 16.56 -16.24 0.17
N THR A 78 15.74 -17.16 0.64
CA THR A 78 16.12 -18.53 1.06
C THR A 78 16.11 -19.54 -0.09
N GLN A 79 15.94 -19.09 -1.34
CA GLN A 79 15.94 -19.91 -2.56
C GLN A 79 14.80 -20.96 -2.65
N ASN A 80 13.77 -20.88 -1.83
CA ASN A 80 12.62 -21.78 -1.86
C ASN A 80 11.58 -21.35 -2.93
N ARG A 81 11.99 -21.41 -4.20
CA ARG A 81 11.15 -21.01 -5.34
C ARG A 81 9.88 -21.85 -5.48
N ARG A 82 9.93 -23.15 -5.09
CA ARG A 82 8.77 -24.05 -5.19
C ARG A 82 7.64 -23.55 -4.29
N LEU A 83 7.94 -23.23 -3.05
CA LEU A 83 6.95 -22.74 -2.09
C LEU A 83 6.49 -21.31 -2.46
N HIS A 84 7.41 -20.42 -2.92
CA HIS A 84 7.05 -19.12 -3.47
C HIS A 84 6.00 -19.24 -4.58
N MET A 85 6.17 -20.12 -5.56
CA MET A 85 5.19 -20.31 -6.64
C MET A 85 3.86 -20.90 -6.13
N LYS A 86 3.90 -21.81 -5.16
CA LYS A 86 2.70 -22.42 -4.59
C LYS A 86 1.87 -21.37 -3.82
N LEU A 87 2.50 -20.63 -2.91
CA LEU A 87 1.85 -19.57 -2.14
C LEU A 87 1.48 -18.36 -3.00
N GLY A 88 2.23 -18.10 -4.07
CA GLY A 88 1.94 -16.99 -5.00
C GLY A 88 0.57 -17.05 -5.65
N ARG A 89 -0.11 -18.21 -5.63
CA ARG A 89 -1.49 -18.33 -6.13
C ARG A 89 -2.50 -17.62 -5.22
N SER A 90 -2.23 -17.53 -3.91
CA SER A 90 -3.10 -16.83 -2.96
C SER A 90 -3.11 -15.30 -3.17
N VAL A 91 -2.12 -14.76 -3.89
CA VAL A 91 -2.07 -13.33 -4.27
C VAL A 91 -3.38 -12.89 -4.92
N LEU A 92 -3.93 -13.68 -5.84
CA LEU A 92 -5.16 -13.32 -6.55
C LEU A 92 -6.36 -13.21 -5.60
N VAL A 93 -6.48 -14.17 -4.67
CA VAL A 93 -7.59 -14.18 -3.70
C VAL A 93 -7.50 -12.96 -2.79
N ILE A 94 -6.32 -12.73 -2.18
CA ILE A 94 -6.12 -11.62 -1.24
C ILE A 94 -6.27 -10.28 -1.96
N ALA A 95 -5.70 -10.14 -3.17
CA ALA A 95 -5.81 -8.91 -3.95
C ALA A 95 -7.25 -8.62 -4.38
N SER A 96 -8.01 -9.63 -4.75
CA SER A 96 -9.43 -9.46 -5.08
C SER A 96 -10.24 -9.05 -3.85
N MET A 97 -9.97 -9.63 -2.69
CA MET A 97 -10.61 -9.22 -1.43
C MET A 97 -10.35 -7.75 -1.11
N ILE A 98 -9.11 -7.27 -1.23
CA ILE A 98 -8.77 -5.87 -1.02
C ILE A 98 -9.47 -4.98 -2.05
N ALA A 99 -9.45 -5.36 -3.34
CA ALA A 99 -10.07 -4.60 -4.42
C ALA A 99 -11.58 -4.46 -4.28
N LEU A 100 -12.26 -5.48 -3.75
CA LEU A 100 -13.71 -5.48 -3.54
C LEU A 100 -14.10 -4.79 -2.23
N THR A 101 -13.42 -5.13 -1.13
CA THR A 101 -13.78 -4.60 0.19
C THR A 101 -13.32 -3.16 0.41
N GLY A 102 -12.24 -2.73 -0.25
CA GLY A 102 -11.70 -1.38 -0.10
C GLY A 102 -12.71 -0.28 -0.49
N PRO A 103 -13.29 -0.29 -1.69
CA PRO A 103 -14.32 0.67 -2.07
C PRO A 103 -15.56 0.61 -1.17
N LEU A 104 -15.93 -0.60 -0.71
CA LEU A 104 -17.06 -0.77 0.21
C LEU A 104 -16.79 -0.11 1.55
N VAL A 105 -15.61 -0.35 2.16
CA VAL A 105 -15.21 0.31 3.41
C VAL A 105 -15.15 1.82 3.22
N ALA A 106 -14.52 2.30 2.14
CA ALA A 106 -14.40 3.71 1.85
C ALA A 106 -15.76 4.40 1.79
N THR A 107 -16.66 3.87 0.95
CA THR A 107 -17.99 4.42 0.74
C THR A 107 -18.85 4.37 2.02
N SER A 108 -18.87 3.21 2.69
CA SER A 108 -19.69 3.02 3.89
C SER A 108 -19.21 3.88 5.06
N SER A 109 -17.89 4.02 5.24
CA SER A 109 -17.34 4.89 6.28
C SER A 109 -17.70 6.35 6.06
N VAL A 110 -17.62 6.86 4.83
CA VAL A 110 -17.99 8.25 4.52
C VAL A 110 -19.49 8.49 4.61
N ARG A 111 -20.32 7.47 4.35
CA ARG A 111 -21.77 7.58 4.57
C ARG A 111 -22.12 7.70 6.04
N LEU A 112 -21.46 6.95 6.90
CA LEU A 112 -21.72 6.96 8.35
C LEU A 112 -21.11 8.18 9.03
N ASP A 113 -19.95 8.61 8.58
CA ASP A 113 -19.27 9.81 9.08
C ASP A 113 -18.76 10.68 7.92
N PRO A 114 -19.59 11.63 7.46
CA PRO A 114 -19.20 12.56 6.39
C PRO A 114 -18.14 13.59 6.80
N SER A 115 -17.85 13.74 8.11
CA SER A 115 -16.82 14.68 8.59
C SER A 115 -15.44 14.37 8.04
N GLY A 116 -15.21 13.08 7.71
CA GLY A 116 -14.00 12.63 7.04
C GLY A 116 -12.91 12.14 7.99
N VAL A 117 -11.71 12.02 7.45
CA VAL A 117 -10.53 11.50 8.15
C VAL A 117 -9.38 12.46 7.97
N PHE A 118 -8.63 12.74 9.01
CA PHE A 118 -7.49 13.68 8.98
C PHE A 118 -7.87 15.09 8.47
N ASP A 119 -9.02 15.63 8.90
CA ASP A 119 -9.59 16.92 8.49
C ASP A 119 -9.89 17.06 6.99
N TRP A 120 -9.86 15.97 6.26
CA TRP A 120 -10.36 15.94 4.89
C TRP A 120 -11.84 15.61 4.89
N PRO A 121 -12.69 16.46 4.29
CA PRO A 121 -14.11 16.13 4.13
C PRO A 121 -14.29 14.77 3.48
N GLY A 122 -15.18 13.95 3.98
CA GLY A 122 -15.33 12.56 3.56
C GLY A 122 -15.47 12.37 2.04
N ARG A 123 -16.19 13.30 1.36
CA ARG A 123 -16.32 13.27 -0.11
C ARG A 123 -14.97 13.41 -0.82
N GLN A 124 -14.08 14.28 -0.32
CA GLN A 124 -12.75 14.47 -0.90
C GLN A 124 -11.86 13.26 -0.61
N PHE A 125 -11.91 12.75 0.62
CA PHE A 125 -11.15 11.59 1.05
C PHE A 125 -11.51 10.32 0.26
N LEU A 126 -12.77 10.20 -0.17
CA LEU A 126 -13.25 9.06 -0.96
C LEU A 126 -12.47 8.87 -2.27
N LEU A 127 -12.16 9.95 -3.01
CA LEU A 127 -11.36 9.83 -4.24
C LEU A 127 -9.95 9.31 -3.95
N ILE A 128 -9.36 9.76 -2.86
CA ILE A 128 -8.02 9.34 -2.46
C ILE A 128 -7.99 7.85 -2.19
N MET A 129 -8.93 7.34 -1.40
CA MET A 129 -9.03 5.90 -1.13
C MET A 129 -9.25 5.08 -2.41
N TYR A 130 -10.09 5.57 -3.32
CA TYR A 130 -10.29 4.90 -4.62
C TYR A 130 -9.03 4.90 -5.48
N ALA A 131 -8.28 6.01 -5.50
CA ALA A 131 -7.04 6.11 -6.24
C ALA A 131 -5.96 5.16 -5.70
N GLU A 132 -5.84 5.04 -4.38
CA GLU A 132 -4.91 4.09 -3.73
C GLU A 132 -5.24 2.64 -4.09
N ILE A 133 -6.52 2.26 -4.02
CA ILE A 133 -6.96 0.91 -4.40
C ILE A 133 -6.75 0.67 -5.90
N ALA A 134 -7.04 1.66 -6.75
CA ALA A 134 -6.80 1.56 -8.19
C ALA A 134 -5.30 1.36 -8.50
N LEU A 135 -4.42 2.15 -7.88
CA LEU A 135 -2.97 1.99 -7.99
C LEU A 135 -2.52 0.60 -7.52
N TYR A 136 -3.02 0.14 -6.38
CA TYR A 136 -2.75 -1.18 -5.86
C TYR A 136 -3.12 -2.27 -6.88
N VAL A 137 -4.35 -2.23 -7.40
CA VAL A 137 -4.84 -3.20 -8.40
C VAL A 137 -3.98 -3.17 -9.66
N VAL A 138 -3.64 -1.99 -10.17
CA VAL A 138 -2.79 -1.82 -11.37
C VAL A 138 -1.41 -2.42 -11.12
N PHE A 139 -0.76 -2.11 -10.00
CA PHE A 139 0.56 -2.65 -9.69
C PHE A 139 0.54 -4.17 -9.49
N VAL A 140 -0.47 -4.70 -8.81
CA VAL A 140 -0.65 -6.16 -8.67
C VAL A 140 -0.85 -6.80 -10.04
N ALA A 141 -1.72 -6.25 -10.88
CA ALA A 141 -1.98 -6.78 -12.22
C ALA A 141 -0.70 -6.80 -13.07
N ILE A 142 0.02 -5.66 -13.17
CA ILE A 142 1.28 -5.59 -13.90
C ILE A 142 2.29 -6.60 -13.33
N GLY A 143 2.41 -6.68 -12.01
CA GLY A 143 3.30 -7.61 -11.33
C GLY A 143 2.99 -9.07 -11.62
N VAL A 144 1.72 -9.46 -11.55
CA VAL A 144 1.26 -10.85 -11.80
C VAL A 144 1.40 -11.22 -13.26
N PHE A 145 1.00 -10.36 -14.19
CA PHE A 145 1.15 -10.63 -15.62
C PHE A 145 2.62 -10.74 -16.03
N ASN A 146 3.52 -10.03 -15.36
CA ASN A 146 4.95 -10.06 -15.59
C ASN A 146 5.73 -10.98 -14.61
N ARG A 147 5.07 -11.96 -13.98
CA ARG A 147 5.72 -12.84 -12.98
C ARG A 147 6.94 -13.62 -13.49
N LYS A 148 7.04 -13.81 -14.81
CA LYS A 148 8.21 -14.42 -15.46
C LYS A 148 9.34 -13.41 -15.73
N ARG A 149 9.10 -12.11 -15.54
CA ARG A 149 10.06 -11.01 -15.76
C ARG A 149 10.39 -10.34 -14.42
N PRO A 150 11.40 -10.83 -13.65
CA PRO A 150 11.68 -10.33 -12.30
C PRO A 150 11.96 -8.83 -12.21
N ARG A 151 12.48 -8.22 -13.27
CA ARG A 151 12.74 -6.76 -13.35
C ARG A 151 11.46 -5.93 -13.23
N ILE A 152 10.33 -6.44 -13.73
CA ILE A 152 9.02 -5.77 -13.64
C ILE A 152 8.25 -6.28 -12.42
N HIS A 153 8.19 -7.60 -12.25
CA HIS A 153 7.41 -8.22 -11.18
C HIS A 153 7.75 -7.68 -9.78
N ARG A 154 9.04 -7.64 -9.44
CA ARG A 154 9.47 -7.27 -8.08
C ARG A 154 9.13 -5.84 -7.70
N PRO A 155 9.49 -4.80 -8.49
CA PRO A 155 9.13 -3.44 -8.14
C PRO A 155 7.61 -3.20 -8.16
N MET A 156 6.86 -3.85 -9.05
CA MET A 156 5.39 -3.71 -9.06
C MET A 156 4.76 -4.25 -7.78
N MET A 157 5.19 -5.43 -7.30
CA MET A 157 4.69 -5.99 -6.04
C MET A 157 5.07 -5.12 -4.82
N LEU A 158 6.26 -4.52 -4.83
CA LEU A 158 6.69 -3.58 -3.79
C LEU A 158 5.85 -2.30 -3.81
N LEU A 159 5.60 -1.74 -4.99
CA LEU A 159 4.78 -0.54 -5.15
C LEU A 159 3.30 -0.80 -4.84
N ALA A 160 2.80 -2.02 -5.08
CA ALA A 160 1.48 -2.42 -4.61
C ALA A 160 1.37 -2.35 -3.08
N CYS A 161 2.41 -2.77 -2.36
CA CYS A 161 2.46 -2.58 -0.90
C CYS A 161 2.47 -1.09 -0.53
N LEU A 162 3.28 -0.28 -1.22
CA LEU A 162 3.41 1.15 -0.93
C LEU A 162 2.10 1.90 -1.19
N ALA A 163 1.34 1.51 -2.22
CA ALA A 163 0.10 2.16 -2.63
C ALA A 163 -1.03 2.11 -1.58
N ILE A 164 -1.03 1.12 -0.70
CA ILE A 164 -2.03 0.97 0.36
C ILE A 164 -1.45 1.14 1.78
N LEU A 165 -0.23 1.68 1.89
CA LEU A 165 0.45 1.85 3.18
C LEU A 165 0.12 3.18 3.86
N SER A 166 -0.36 4.17 3.13
CA SER A 166 -0.64 5.53 3.62
C SER A 166 -1.56 5.52 4.84
N GLY A 167 -2.61 4.71 4.80
CA GLY A 167 -3.55 4.56 5.91
C GLY A 167 -2.89 4.04 7.20
N ALA A 168 -1.87 3.20 7.12
CA ALA A 168 -1.11 2.74 8.27
C ALA A 168 -0.16 3.83 8.77
N THR A 169 0.64 4.42 7.88
CA THR A 169 1.66 5.42 8.27
C THR A 169 1.04 6.69 8.87
N ALA A 170 -0.11 7.13 8.36
CA ALA A 170 -0.83 8.28 8.89
C ALA A 170 -1.41 8.09 10.30
N ARG A 171 -1.40 6.88 10.84
CA ARG A 171 -1.87 6.56 12.20
C ARG A 171 -0.73 6.40 13.23
N ILE A 172 0.52 6.55 12.80
CA ILE A 172 1.69 6.41 13.67
C ILE A 172 2.07 7.80 14.21
N PRO A 173 1.97 8.05 15.55
CA PRO A 173 2.18 9.38 16.12
C PRO A 173 3.56 9.97 15.79
N LEU A 174 4.61 9.16 15.80
CA LEU A 174 5.96 9.60 15.44
C LEU A 174 6.04 10.10 13.99
N ILE A 175 5.35 9.45 13.06
CA ILE A 175 5.32 9.87 11.65
C ILE A 175 4.53 11.18 11.54
N ASN A 176 3.41 11.30 12.24
CA ASN A 176 2.60 12.50 12.25
C ASN A 176 3.33 13.71 12.83
N SER A 177 4.24 13.53 13.78
CA SER A 177 5.07 14.63 14.31
C SER A 177 6.01 15.22 13.25
N ILE A 178 6.38 14.44 12.24
CA ILE A 178 7.29 14.86 11.16
C ILE A 178 6.52 15.45 9.97
N PHE A 179 5.41 14.83 9.57
CA PHE A 179 4.69 15.19 8.35
C PHE A 179 3.44 16.03 8.60
N GLY A 180 3.06 16.25 9.87
CA GLY A 180 1.83 16.94 10.27
C GLY A 180 0.60 16.02 10.25
N LEU A 181 -0.54 16.53 10.77
CA LEU A 181 -1.76 15.73 10.91
C LEU A 181 -2.84 16.06 9.86
N HIS A 182 -2.80 17.26 9.27
CA HIS A 182 -3.96 17.86 8.61
C HIS A 182 -3.73 18.21 7.14
N THR A 183 -2.77 17.56 6.48
CA THR A 183 -2.42 17.91 5.12
C THR A 183 -2.24 16.68 4.23
N TRP A 184 -2.24 16.89 2.92
CA TRP A 184 -1.80 15.89 1.94
C TRP A 184 -0.45 15.25 2.33
N MET A 185 0.45 16.03 2.95
CA MET A 185 1.75 15.54 3.44
C MET A 185 1.61 14.53 4.58
N ALA A 186 0.59 14.65 5.45
CA ALA A 186 0.35 13.67 6.52
C ALA A 186 0.03 12.29 5.96
N LEU A 187 -0.72 12.23 4.87
CA LEU A 187 -1.15 10.98 4.26
C LEU A 187 -0.08 10.40 3.32
N PHE A 188 0.39 11.20 2.37
CA PHE A 188 1.28 10.72 1.30
C PHE A 188 2.77 10.98 1.54
N GLY A 189 3.13 11.97 2.35
CA GLY A 189 4.53 12.30 2.64
C GLY A 189 5.33 11.10 3.13
N PRO A 190 4.86 10.31 4.10
CA PRO A 190 5.55 9.14 4.60
C PRO A 190 5.80 8.09 3.51
N VAL A 191 4.77 7.75 2.72
CA VAL A 191 4.89 6.70 1.69
C VAL A 191 5.70 7.16 0.48
N ILE A 192 5.62 8.44 0.11
CA ILE A 192 6.49 9.03 -0.93
C ILE A 192 7.94 9.03 -0.45
N SER A 193 8.21 9.49 0.76
CA SER A 193 9.56 9.49 1.33
C SER A 193 10.13 8.07 1.42
N LEU A 194 9.33 7.11 1.89
CA LEU A 194 9.74 5.71 1.97
C LEU A 194 10.03 5.13 0.58
N GLY A 195 9.20 5.41 -0.41
CA GLY A 195 9.43 4.99 -1.80
C GLY A 195 10.71 5.57 -2.38
N ALA A 196 10.99 6.85 -2.12
CA ALA A 196 12.25 7.49 -2.52
C ALA A 196 13.45 6.86 -1.82
N LEU A 197 13.37 6.61 -0.52
CA LEU A 197 14.44 5.94 0.25
C LEU A 197 14.71 4.52 -0.27
N LEU A 198 13.66 3.76 -0.58
CA LEU A 198 13.81 2.44 -1.18
C LEU A 198 14.47 2.50 -2.56
N LEU A 199 14.11 3.47 -3.40
CA LEU A 199 14.74 3.67 -4.71
C LEU A 199 16.22 4.06 -4.57
N LEU A 200 16.55 4.96 -3.63
CA LEU A 200 17.94 5.35 -3.34
C LEU A 200 18.73 4.19 -2.75
N ALA A 201 18.16 3.43 -1.83
CA ALA A 201 18.80 2.23 -1.30
C ALA A 201 19.09 1.21 -2.41
N ARG A 202 18.15 1.03 -3.32
CA ARG A 202 18.33 0.18 -4.50
C ARG A 202 19.46 0.67 -5.39
N LEU A 203 19.50 1.98 -5.67
CA LEU A 203 20.59 2.61 -6.43
C LEU A 203 21.95 2.42 -5.74
N ALA A 204 22.03 2.65 -4.44
CA ALA A 204 23.26 2.48 -3.67
C ALA A 204 23.78 1.02 -3.71
N MET A 205 22.87 0.04 -3.60
CA MET A 205 23.21 -1.39 -3.61
C MET A 205 23.63 -1.91 -4.99
N THR A 206 22.98 -1.44 -6.05
CA THR A 206 23.18 -1.98 -7.41
C THR A 206 24.09 -1.12 -8.28
N ARG A 207 24.34 0.13 -7.85
CA ARG A 207 25.06 1.17 -8.62
C ARG A 207 24.41 1.45 -10.00
N ARG A 208 23.14 1.10 -10.15
CA ARG A 208 22.35 1.30 -11.38
C ARG A 208 20.94 1.72 -11.04
N VAL A 209 20.40 2.64 -11.83
CA VAL A 209 19.00 3.04 -11.70
C VAL A 209 18.11 1.87 -12.12
N ASP A 210 17.24 1.43 -11.23
CA ASP A 210 16.16 0.48 -11.55
C ASP A 210 15.06 1.24 -12.27
N ARG A 211 15.09 1.24 -13.60
CA ARG A 211 14.20 2.05 -14.44
C ARG A 211 12.74 1.69 -14.24
N GLU A 212 12.43 0.41 -14.13
CA GLU A 212 11.07 -0.08 -13.93
C GLU A 212 10.53 0.37 -12.57
N PHE A 213 11.35 0.34 -11.52
CA PHE A 213 10.98 0.85 -10.22
C PHE A 213 10.82 2.39 -10.25
N ALA A 214 11.77 3.11 -10.82
CA ALA A 214 11.73 4.57 -10.91
C ALA A 214 10.51 5.08 -11.69
N ALA A 215 10.20 4.47 -12.84
CA ALA A 215 9.04 4.84 -13.66
C ALA A 215 7.72 4.58 -12.93
N ALA A 216 7.58 3.41 -12.31
CA ALA A 216 6.37 3.07 -11.58
C ALA A 216 6.21 3.90 -10.28
N TYR A 217 7.31 4.22 -9.60
CA TYR A 217 7.29 5.13 -8.46
C TYR A 217 6.92 6.56 -8.88
N ALA A 218 7.44 7.05 -10.01
CA ALA A 218 7.03 8.34 -10.55
C ALA A 218 5.52 8.35 -10.90
N ALA A 219 5.01 7.29 -11.51
CA ALA A 219 3.58 7.14 -11.77
C ALA A 219 2.76 7.14 -10.46
N PHE A 220 3.21 6.44 -9.41
CA PHE A 220 2.59 6.48 -8.09
C PHE A 220 2.50 7.91 -7.55
N VAL A 221 3.61 8.67 -7.57
CA VAL A 221 3.64 10.07 -7.09
C VAL A 221 2.71 10.95 -7.92
N VAL A 222 2.75 10.83 -9.25
CA VAL A 222 1.88 11.63 -10.14
C VAL A 222 0.40 11.35 -9.86
N VAL A 223 0.00 10.08 -9.77
CA VAL A 223 -1.40 9.71 -9.51
C VAL A 223 -1.87 10.21 -8.15
N THR A 224 -1.05 10.10 -7.10
CA THR A 224 -1.43 10.60 -5.77
C THR A 224 -1.59 12.12 -5.74
N VAL A 225 -0.70 12.85 -6.43
CA VAL A 225 -0.82 14.32 -6.58
C VAL A 225 -2.07 14.69 -7.37
N VAL A 226 -2.29 14.05 -8.52
CA VAL A 226 -3.46 14.33 -9.37
C VAL A 226 -4.75 14.00 -8.63
N ALA A 227 -4.84 12.86 -7.96
CA ALA A 227 -6.02 12.49 -7.16
C ALA A 227 -6.30 13.52 -6.06
N SER A 228 -5.26 14.00 -5.37
CA SER A 228 -5.40 15.02 -4.32
C SER A 228 -5.90 16.35 -4.88
N ARG A 229 -5.45 16.75 -6.08
CA ARG A 229 -5.92 17.98 -6.74
C ARG A 229 -7.35 17.83 -7.28
N LEU A 230 -7.70 16.69 -7.82
CA LEU A 230 -9.05 16.42 -8.28
C LEU A 230 -10.06 16.29 -7.14
N ALA A 231 -9.65 15.74 -5.99
CA ALA A 231 -10.51 15.54 -4.83
C ALA A 231 -11.16 16.83 -4.31
N VAL A 232 -10.50 17.98 -4.47
CA VAL A 232 -11.01 19.27 -4.01
C VAL A 232 -11.85 20.01 -5.05
N THR A 233 -12.01 19.46 -6.26
CA THR A 233 -12.80 20.11 -7.32
C THR A 233 -14.30 19.94 -7.07
N SER A 234 -15.08 20.96 -7.47
CA SER A 234 -16.55 20.93 -7.40
C SER A 234 -17.14 19.77 -8.20
N VAL A 235 -16.52 19.39 -9.31
CA VAL A 235 -16.92 18.26 -10.15
C VAL A 235 -16.88 16.96 -9.35
N TRP A 236 -15.74 16.67 -8.72
CA TRP A 236 -15.61 15.46 -7.90
C TRP A 236 -16.57 15.47 -6.70
N VAL A 237 -16.64 16.59 -5.95
CA VAL A 237 -17.49 16.71 -4.76
C VAL A 237 -18.97 16.48 -5.11
N SER A 238 -19.43 16.94 -6.28
CA SER A 238 -20.78 16.66 -6.79
C SER A 238 -20.97 15.17 -7.12
N TRP A 239 -20.03 14.56 -7.84
CA TRP A 239 -20.04 13.13 -8.17
C TRP A 239 -20.03 12.24 -6.92
N ALA A 240 -19.17 12.55 -5.97
CA ALA A 240 -19.11 11.84 -4.68
C ALA A 240 -20.48 11.93 -3.94
N GLY A 241 -21.15 13.08 -4.01
CA GLY A 241 -22.49 13.25 -3.48
C GLY A 241 -23.53 12.31 -4.10
N THR A 242 -23.39 12.00 -5.39
CA THR A 242 -24.26 11.04 -6.08
C THR A 242 -23.96 9.59 -5.65
N ILE A 243 -22.68 9.23 -5.60
CA ILE A 243 -22.23 7.89 -5.15
C ILE A 243 -22.70 7.59 -3.71
N LEU A 244 -22.71 8.60 -2.85
CA LEU A 244 -23.09 8.44 -1.44
C LEU A 244 -24.60 8.36 -1.20
N LYS A 245 -25.45 8.72 -2.18
CA LYS A 245 -26.91 8.65 -2.07
C LYS A 245 -27.46 7.23 -2.30
N HIS A 246 -26.77 6.42 -3.07
CA HIS A 246 -27.10 5.02 -3.41
C HIS A 246 -26.29 4.03 -2.59
#